data_99e6d4a83625840c9b840aa46a4aa643
#
_entry.id   99e6d4a83625840c9b840aa46a4aa643
#
_cell.length_a   1.000
_cell.length_b   1.000
_cell.length_c   1.000
_cell.angle_alpha   90.00
_cell.angle_beta   90.00
_cell.angle_gamma   90.00
#
_symmetry.space_group_name_H-M   'P 1'
#
loop_
_entity.id
_entity.type
_entity.pdbx_description
1 polymer ?
#
loop_
_entity_poly.entity_id
_entity_poly.type
_entity_poly.pdbx_seq_one_letter_code
_entity_poly.pdbx_strand_id
1 'polypeptide(L)'
;MKGPAIFLAQFAGDEAPFNSLDSITKYMGDLGYKGVQIPTWDARLFDLKLAAESQTYVDEIKGTCAANGVEVTELSTHLQGQLVASHPAYDALFDGFAPAEVHGNEPARRAWAVDQLKLAAKASQRFGCTAHATFSGALMWHLVYPWPQRPAGLVEEGFAELGRRWKPILDVFDECGVDAAYELHPGEDLHDGVTFERFLEAVGNHPRANILYDPSHFVLQQLDYLAFIDIYHDRIKAFHVKDAEFRPNGRAGVYGSYSSWAERPGRFRSLGDGQIDFTGIFTKLTHYGYQGWAVLEWECAYKHPEQGAAEGAPFIARHMIRKADKAFDDFAGSGADLGLVRKVLGLDQA
;
A
#
# COMPACT_ATOMS: atom_id res chain seq x y z
N MET A 1 -2.16 11.79 -10.21
CA MET A 1 -2.87 10.75 -9.42
C MET A 1 -4.05 10.24 -10.21
N LYS A 2 -4.29 8.92 -10.20
CA LYS A 2 -5.42 8.24 -10.82
C LYS A 2 -6.43 7.78 -9.74
N GLY A 3 -7.67 7.51 -10.11
CA GLY A 3 -8.70 6.98 -9.20
C GLY A 3 -10.11 7.48 -9.53
N PRO A 4 -11.10 7.08 -8.73
CA PRO A 4 -11.00 6.22 -7.55
C PRO A 4 -10.75 4.75 -7.91
N ALA A 5 -10.02 4.03 -7.03
CA ALA A 5 -9.84 2.59 -7.14
C ALA A 5 -10.14 1.88 -5.82
N ILE A 6 -10.22 0.54 -5.83
CA ILE A 6 -10.59 -0.27 -4.67
C ILE A 6 -9.77 -1.57 -4.61
N PHE A 7 -9.32 -1.95 -3.42
CA PHE A 7 -8.70 -3.24 -3.16
C PHE A 7 -9.78 -4.30 -2.95
N LEU A 8 -9.68 -5.40 -3.70
CA LEU A 8 -10.75 -6.41 -3.72
C LEU A 8 -10.69 -7.40 -2.54
N ALA A 9 -9.57 -7.47 -1.82
CA ALA A 9 -9.36 -8.47 -0.77
C ALA A 9 -10.43 -8.48 0.32
N GLN A 10 -10.91 -7.29 0.73
CA GLN A 10 -11.91 -7.14 1.78
C GLN A 10 -13.32 -7.52 1.34
N PHE A 11 -13.53 -7.76 0.04
CA PHE A 11 -14.84 -8.03 -0.54
C PHE A 11 -14.97 -9.43 -1.14
N ALA A 12 -13.86 -10.00 -1.65
CA ALA A 12 -13.86 -11.33 -2.26
C ALA A 12 -14.45 -12.38 -1.30
N GLY A 13 -15.42 -13.16 -1.77
CA GLY A 13 -16.20 -14.11 -0.98
C GLY A 13 -16.80 -15.21 -1.85
N ASP A 14 -17.53 -16.15 -1.24
CA ASP A 14 -18.07 -17.30 -1.95
C ASP A 14 -19.42 -17.01 -2.63
N GLU A 15 -20.06 -15.89 -2.28
CA GLU A 15 -21.37 -15.50 -2.80
C GLU A 15 -21.25 -14.41 -3.86
N ALA A 16 -22.13 -14.42 -4.85
CA ALA A 16 -22.21 -13.35 -5.84
C ALA A 16 -22.66 -12.03 -5.16
N PRO A 17 -22.11 -10.87 -5.60
CA PRO A 17 -21.23 -10.66 -6.75
C PRO A 17 -19.74 -10.85 -6.45
N PHE A 18 -19.34 -11.35 -5.29
CA PHE A 18 -17.96 -11.32 -4.76
C PHE A 18 -17.16 -12.60 -5.06
N ASN A 19 -17.73 -13.55 -5.81
CA ASN A 19 -17.18 -14.87 -6.03
C ASN A 19 -16.45 -15.07 -7.37
N SER A 20 -16.33 -14.05 -8.19
CA SER A 20 -15.56 -14.08 -9.43
C SER A 20 -15.04 -12.70 -9.82
N LEU A 21 -13.98 -12.67 -10.63
CA LEU A 21 -13.41 -11.41 -11.11
C LEU A 21 -14.45 -10.59 -11.91
N ASP A 22 -15.20 -11.23 -12.80
CA ASP A 22 -16.18 -10.55 -13.64
C ASP A 22 -17.28 -9.88 -12.79
N SER A 23 -17.90 -10.65 -11.90
CA SER A 23 -19.01 -10.13 -11.09
C SER A 23 -18.57 -9.05 -10.08
N ILE A 24 -17.40 -9.22 -9.44
CA ILE A 24 -16.91 -8.23 -8.46
C ILE A 24 -16.46 -6.94 -9.16
N THR A 25 -15.78 -7.03 -10.31
CA THR A 25 -15.34 -5.84 -11.05
C THR A 25 -16.52 -5.09 -11.66
N LYS A 26 -17.56 -5.81 -12.11
CA LYS A 26 -18.83 -5.18 -12.52
C LYS A 26 -19.46 -4.42 -11.36
N TYR A 27 -19.60 -5.05 -10.19
CA TYR A 27 -20.17 -4.40 -9.00
C TYR A 27 -19.38 -3.14 -8.62
N MET A 28 -18.04 -3.19 -8.61
CA MET A 28 -17.20 -2.02 -8.27
C MET A 28 -17.28 -0.94 -9.35
N GLY A 29 -17.34 -1.31 -10.63
CA GLY A 29 -17.53 -0.37 -11.73
C GLY A 29 -18.88 0.37 -11.65
N ASP A 30 -19.95 -0.34 -11.31
CA ASP A 30 -21.29 0.23 -11.10
C ASP A 30 -21.32 1.21 -9.91
N LEU A 31 -20.48 1.03 -8.89
CA LEU A 31 -20.29 1.98 -7.78
C LEU A 31 -19.44 3.21 -8.15
N GLY A 32 -18.84 3.23 -9.33
CA GLY A 32 -18.08 4.37 -9.85
C GLY A 32 -16.55 4.27 -9.73
N TYR A 33 -16.02 3.14 -9.25
CA TYR A 33 -14.58 2.91 -9.28
C TYR A 33 -14.05 2.80 -10.71
N LYS A 34 -12.80 3.22 -10.91
CA LYS A 34 -12.09 3.22 -12.19
C LYS A 34 -10.92 2.26 -12.21
N GLY A 35 -10.58 1.70 -11.05
CA GLY A 35 -9.51 0.73 -10.90
C GLY A 35 -9.76 -0.25 -9.78
N VAL A 36 -9.09 -1.41 -9.89
CA VAL A 36 -9.12 -2.48 -8.89
C VAL A 36 -7.71 -2.98 -8.58
N GLN A 37 -7.39 -3.10 -7.29
CA GLN A 37 -6.19 -3.79 -6.82
C GLN A 37 -6.59 -5.25 -6.54
N ILE A 38 -5.81 -6.21 -7.10
CA ILE A 38 -6.17 -7.63 -7.06
C ILE A 38 -5.27 -8.38 -6.07
N PRO A 39 -5.83 -9.08 -5.06
CA PRO A 39 -5.08 -9.97 -4.18
C PRO A 39 -4.63 -11.23 -4.92
N THR A 40 -3.33 -11.53 -4.89
CA THR A 40 -2.76 -12.66 -5.64
C THR A 40 -3.03 -14.03 -5.03
N TRP A 41 -3.52 -14.08 -3.81
CA TRP A 41 -3.81 -15.33 -3.08
C TRP A 41 -5.23 -15.86 -3.29
N ASP A 42 -6.08 -15.12 -3.96
CA ASP A 42 -7.49 -15.51 -4.15
C ASP A 42 -7.72 -16.10 -5.56
N ALA A 43 -7.73 -17.43 -5.63
CA ALA A 43 -7.91 -18.16 -6.89
C ALA A 43 -9.30 -17.93 -7.55
N ARG A 44 -10.27 -17.36 -6.84
CA ARG A 44 -11.58 -16.96 -7.42
C ARG A 44 -11.41 -15.79 -8.39
N LEU A 45 -10.38 -14.97 -8.19
CA LEU A 45 -10.16 -13.74 -8.97
C LEU A 45 -9.20 -13.98 -10.15
N PHE A 46 -8.07 -14.67 -9.92
CA PHE A 46 -7.15 -15.03 -11.00
C PHE A 46 -6.10 -16.06 -10.55
N ASP A 47 -5.39 -16.65 -11.52
CA ASP A 47 -4.27 -17.57 -11.29
C ASP A 47 -2.95 -16.81 -11.43
N LEU A 48 -2.23 -16.63 -10.31
CA LEU A 48 -0.96 -15.92 -10.27
C LEU A 48 0.13 -16.56 -11.14
N LYS A 49 0.24 -17.91 -11.11
CA LYS A 49 1.25 -18.61 -11.90
C LYS A 49 0.98 -18.45 -13.39
N LEU A 50 -0.27 -18.61 -13.80
CA LEU A 50 -0.66 -18.43 -15.19
C LEU A 50 -0.47 -16.97 -15.63
N ALA A 51 -0.75 -15.99 -14.78
CA ALA A 51 -0.50 -14.58 -15.05
C ALA A 51 1.00 -14.26 -15.20
N ALA A 52 1.87 -14.93 -14.43
CA ALA A 52 3.31 -14.77 -14.56
C ALA A 52 3.88 -15.41 -15.84
N GLU A 53 3.21 -16.40 -16.42
CA GLU A 53 3.71 -17.19 -17.55
C GLU A 53 3.04 -16.81 -18.90
N SER A 54 1.81 -16.30 -18.90
CA SER A 54 0.99 -16.08 -20.10
C SER A 54 0.50 -14.65 -20.26
N GLN A 55 0.96 -13.97 -21.32
CA GLN A 55 0.42 -12.64 -21.68
C GLN A 55 -1.04 -12.74 -22.14
N THR A 56 -1.40 -13.78 -22.88
CA THR A 56 -2.79 -13.99 -23.32
C THR A 56 -3.75 -14.06 -22.14
N TYR A 57 -3.40 -14.78 -21.07
CA TYR A 57 -4.22 -14.84 -19.86
C TYR A 57 -4.33 -13.47 -19.19
N VAL A 58 -3.24 -12.74 -19.10
CA VAL A 58 -3.27 -11.36 -18.55
C VAL A 58 -4.15 -10.44 -19.38
N ASP A 59 -4.11 -10.56 -20.70
CA ASP A 59 -4.95 -9.75 -21.61
C ASP A 59 -6.44 -10.11 -21.44
N GLU A 60 -6.79 -11.38 -21.20
CA GLU A 60 -8.15 -11.81 -20.86
C GLU A 60 -8.64 -11.19 -19.54
N ILE A 61 -7.83 -11.20 -18.48
CA ILE A 61 -8.12 -10.56 -17.20
C ILE A 61 -8.33 -9.04 -17.39
N LYS A 62 -7.42 -8.39 -18.11
CA LYS A 62 -7.56 -6.95 -18.44
C LYS A 62 -8.81 -6.67 -19.26
N GLY A 63 -9.13 -7.55 -20.20
CA GLY A 63 -10.35 -7.46 -21.00
C GLY A 63 -11.61 -7.53 -20.16
N THR A 64 -11.69 -8.44 -19.22
CA THR A 64 -12.79 -8.56 -18.24
C THR A 64 -12.94 -7.27 -17.41
N CYS A 65 -11.84 -6.77 -16.86
CA CYS A 65 -11.86 -5.52 -16.10
C CYS A 65 -12.32 -4.34 -16.96
N ALA A 66 -11.80 -4.21 -18.18
CA ALA A 66 -12.15 -3.13 -19.10
C ALA A 66 -13.61 -3.18 -19.53
N ALA A 67 -14.17 -4.36 -19.78
CA ALA A 67 -15.59 -4.54 -20.09
C ALA A 67 -16.50 -4.04 -18.95
N ASN A 68 -16.02 -4.08 -17.71
CA ASN A 68 -16.71 -3.60 -16.52
C ASN A 68 -16.32 -2.15 -16.14
N GLY A 69 -15.57 -1.44 -17.01
CA GLY A 69 -15.21 -0.04 -16.84
C GLY A 69 -14.14 0.25 -15.80
N VAL A 70 -13.31 -0.76 -15.44
CA VAL A 70 -12.21 -0.63 -14.48
C VAL A 70 -10.88 -1.10 -15.08
N GLU A 71 -9.76 -0.61 -14.53
CA GLU A 71 -8.40 -1.05 -14.85
C GLU A 71 -7.79 -1.80 -13.66
N VAL A 72 -6.83 -2.69 -13.92
CA VAL A 72 -6.00 -3.26 -12.84
C VAL A 72 -4.98 -2.20 -12.42
N THR A 73 -4.99 -1.82 -11.14
CA THR A 73 -4.11 -0.79 -10.59
C THR A 73 -2.76 -1.34 -10.18
N GLU A 74 -2.77 -2.27 -9.25
CA GLU A 74 -1.65 -3.05 -8.74
C GLU A 74 -2.12 -4.48 -8.43
N LEU A 75 -1.18 -5.41 -8.35
CA LEU A 75 -1.37 -6.69 -7.67
C LEU A 75 -0.88 -6.58 -6.22
N SER A 76 -1.36 -7.46 -5.36
CA SER A 76 -1.03 -7.46 -3.94
C SER A 76 -0.62 -8.84 -3.45
N THR A 77 0.48 -8.90 -2.69
CA THR A 77 0.99 -10.11 -2.00
C THR A 77 1.10 -9.89 -0.48
N HIS A 78 0.17 -9.21 0.17
CA HIS A 78 0.26 -8.97 1.62
C HIS A 78 0.47 -10.27 2.40
N LEU A 79 -0.34 -11.29 2.15
CA LEU A 79 -0.22 -12.57 2.86
C LEU A 79 1.13 -13.26 2.61
N GLN A 80 1.58 -13.30 1.36
CA GLN A 80 2.85 -13.93 1.02
C GLN A 80 4.05 -13.11 1.52
N GLY A 81 3.99 -11.78 1.44
CA GLY A 81 5.01 -10.88 1.98
C GLY A 81 5.22 -11.08 3.49
N GLN A 82 4.12 -11.23 4.24
CA GLN A 82 4.17 -11.56 5.67
C GLN A 82 5.00 -12.82 5.96
N LEU A 83 4.99 -13.80 5.07
CA LEU A 83 5.65 -15.09 5.27
C LEU A 83 7.14 -15.11 4.90
N VAL A 84 7.68 -14.03 4.33
CA VAL A 84 9.13 -13.90 4.06
C VAL A 84 9.92 -13.89 5.36
N ALA A 85 9.34 -13.30 6.40
CA ALA A 85 9.92 -13.28 7.73
C ALA A 85 8.80 -13.48 8.77
N SER A 86 8.90 -14.53 9.57
CA SER A 86 7.98 -14.78 10.69
C SER A 86 8.73 -15.28 11.90
N HIS A 87 8.32 -14.80 13.07
CA HIS A 87 8.87 -15.28 14.33
C HIS A 87 8.14 -16.57 14.73
N PRO A 88 8.85 -17.59 15.27
CA PRO A 88 8.26 -18.89 15.60
C PRO A 88 7.01 -18.85 16.50
N ALA A 89 6.87 -17.80 17.34
CA ALA A 89 5.68 -17.62 18.18
C ALA A 89 4.39 -17.40 17.40
N TYR A 90 4.47 -17.02 16.12
CA TYR A 90 3.32 -16.74 15.24
C TYR A 90 3.11 -17.81 14.18
N ASP A 91 3.98 -18.82 14.07
CA ASP A 91 3.96 -19.79 12.97
C ASP A 91 2.59 -20.44 12.76
N ALA A 92 1.95 -20.89 13.84
CA ALA A 92 0.63 -21.52 13.75
C ALA A 92 -0.48 -20.57 13.27
N LEU A 93 -0.32 -19.27 13.51
CA LEU A 93 -1.28 -18.25 13.04
C LEU A 93 -1.08 -17.95 11.55
N PHE A 94 0.15 -18.02 11.06
CA PHE A 94 0.49 -17.73 9.68
C PHE A 94 0.35 -18.93 8.72
N ASP A 95 0.11 -20.15 9.23
CA ASP A 95 -0.19 -21.28 8.36
C ASP A 95 -1.41 -21.02 7.46
N GLY A 96 -2.42 -20.31 7.96
CA GLY A 96 -3.59 -19.94 7.18
C GLY A 96 -3.33 -18.97 5.99
N PHE A 97 -2.11 -18.42 5.87
CA PHE A 97 -1.69 -17.56 4.74
C PHE A 97 -1.05 -18.34 3.59
N ALA A 98 -0.89 -19.64 3.75
CA ALA A 98 -0.23 -20.52 2.80
C ALA A 98 -1.06 -21.77 2.52
N PRO A 99 -0.79 -22.49 1.43
CA PRO A 99 -1.50 -23.74 1.14
C PRO A 99 -1.12 -24.83 2.15
N ALA A 100 -2.08 -25.78 2.34
CA ALA A 100 -2.00 -26.81 3.37
C ALA A 100 -0.71 -27.67 3.33
N GLU A 101 -0.12 -27.82 2.14
CA GLU A 101 1.08 -28.64 1.91
C GLU A 101 2.32 -28.13 2.63
N VAL A 102 2.33 -26.85 3.03
CA VAL A 102 3.45 -26.22 3.73
C VAL A 102 3.13 -25.82 5.18
N HIS A 103 1.94 -26.17 5.69
CA HIS A 103 1.58 -25.91 7.08
C HIS A 103 2.51 -26.64 8.06
N GLY A 104 2.82 -26.00 9.18
CA GLY A 104 3.70 -26.53 10.22
C GLY A 104 5.18 -26.60 9.82
N ASN A 105 5.57 -26.09 8.65
CA ASN A 105 6.92 -26.13 8.11
C ASN A 105 7.36 -24.73 7.64
N GLU A 106 7.86 -23.90 8.57
CA GLU A 106 8.25 -22.50 8.25
C GLU A 106 9.24 -22.41 7.07
N PRO A 107 10.31 -23.22 6.98
CA PRO A 107 11.21 -23.14 5.84
C PRO A 107 10.54 -23.40 4.49
N ALA A 108 9.63 -24.38 4.41
CA ALA A 108 8.87 -24.66 3.18
C ALA A 108 7.85 -23.56 2.87
N ARG A 109 7.16 -23.07 3.89
CA ARG A 109 6.19 -21.96 3.78
C ARG A 109 6.88 -20.69 3.29
N ARG A 110 8.04 -20.34 3.84
CA ARG A 110 8.84 -19.20 3.39
C ARG A 110 9.33 -19.37 1.96
N ALA A 111 9.85 -20.54 1.59
CA ALA A 111 10.29 -20.80 0.24
C ALA A 111 9.14 -20.63 -0.76
N TRP A 112 7.97 -21.17 -0.45
CA TRP A 112 6.75 -20.98 -1.24
C TRP A 112 6.40 -19.48 -1.37
N ALA A 113 6.42 -18.73 -0.29
CA ALA A 113 6.10 -17.30 -0.29
C ALA A 113 7.07 -16.49 -1.17
N VAL A 114 8.37 -16.78 -1.08
CA VAL A 114 9.41 -16.16 -1.93
C VAL A 114 9.13 -16.44 -3.42
N ASP A 115 8.75 -17.67 -3.77
CA ASP A 115 8.41 -18.03 -5.14
C ASP A 115 7.15 -17.30 -5.62
N GLN A 116 6.12 -17.16 -4.75
CA GLN A 116 4.92 -16.38 -5.07
C GLN A 116 5.24 -14.90 -5.32
N LEU A 117 6.10 -14.28 -4.52
CA LEU A 117 6.54 -12.90 -4.72
C LEU A 117 7.28 -12.71 -6.05
N LYS A 118 8.14 -13.65 -6.43
CA LYS A 118 8.83 -13.61 -7.72
C LYS A 118 7.88 -13.80 -8.91
N LEU A 119 6.87 -14.67 -8.77
CA LEU A 119 5.80 -14.78 -9.76
C LEU A 119 4.98 -13.48 -9.84
N ALA A 120 4.68 -12.88 -8.70
CA ALA A 120 3.92 -11.63 -8.64
C ALA A 120 4.64 -10.45 -9.31
N ALA A 121 5.97 -10.36 -9.19
CA ALA A 121 6.77 -9.37 -9.93
C ALA A 121 6.59 -9.53 -11.46
N LYS A 122 6.70 -10.78 -11.97
CA LYS A 122 6.52 -11.08 -13.40
C LYS A 122 5.08 -10.82 -13.87
N ALA A 123 4.09 -11.21 -13.06
CA ALA A 123 2.68 -10.94 -13.36
C ALA A 123 2.43 -9.41 -13.40
N SER A 124 2.91 -8.66 -12.41
CA SER A 124 2.78 -7.20 -12.38
C SER A 124 3.38 -6.53 -13.62
N GLN A 125 4.56 -6.98 -14.07
CA GLN A 125 5.17 -6.53 -15.33
C GLN A 125 4.25 -6.78 -16.53
N ARG A 126 3.66 -8.00 -16.65
CA ARG A 126 2.76 -8.34 -17.76
C ARG A 126 1.46 -7.55 -17.73
N PHE A 127 0.94 -7.23 -16.55
CA PHE A 127 -0.19 -6.33 -16.39
C PHE A 127 0.13 -4.89 -16.78
N GLY A 128 1.42 -4.51 -16.79
CA GLY A 128 1.87 -3.14 -16.98
C GLY A 128 1.77 -2.31 -15.69
N CYS A 129 1.70 -2.96 -14.53
CA CYS A 129 1.74 -2.30 -13.23
C CYS A 129 3.15 -1.78 -12.96
N THR A 130 3.25 -0.56 -12.41
CA THR A 130 4.53 0.05 -12.02
C THR A 130 4.88 -0.20 -10.57
N ALA A 131 3.89 -0.54 -9.75
CA ALA A 131 4.04 -0.88 -8.33
C ALA A 131 3.28 -2.17 -8.01
N HIS A 132 3.71 -2.82 -6.93
CA HIS A 132 3.13 -4.04 -6.38
C HIS A 132 3.06 -3.92 -4.86
N ALA A 133 1.87 -4.08 -4.28
CA ALA A 133 1.64 -3.93 -2.85
C ALA A 133 2.03 -5.19 -2.06
N THR A 134 2.71 -5.04 -0.92
CA THR A 134 3.13 -6.18 -0.09
C THR A 134 3.39 -5.79 1.36
N PHE A 135 3.45 -6.79 2.26
CA PHE A 135 4.04 -6.68 3.59
C PHE A 135 5.50 -7.10 3.59
N SER A 136 6.21 -6.79 4.68
CA SER A 136 7.63 -7.14 4.87
C SER A 136 7.86 -8.46 5.58
N GLY A 137 6.89 -8.89 6.39
CA GLY A 137 7.10 -9.85 7.46
C GLY A 137 7.78 -9.25 8.69
N ALA A 138 7.87 -10.03 9.76
CA ALA A 138 8.40 -9.56 11.02
C ALA A 138 9.20 -10.64 11.76
N LEU A 139 10.45 -10.33 12.06
CA LEU A 139 11.30 -11.09 12.98
C LEU A 139 11.30 -10.49 14.39
N MET A 140 11.13 -9.16 14.50
CA MET A 140 11.41 -8.38 15.70
C MET A 140 10.18 -7.67 16.28
N TRP A 141 9.02 -7.69 15.61
CA TRP A 141 7.85 -6.96 16.08
C TRP A 141 7.50 -7.21 17.54
N HIS A 142 7.62 -8.45 18.05
CA HIS A 142 7.37 -8.80 19.45
C HIS A 142 8.39 -8.16 20.43
N LEU A 143 9.45 -7.56 19.92
CA LEU A 143 10.49 -6.84 20.66
C LEU A 143 10.42 -5.32 20.45
N VAL A 144 9.37 -4.80 19.83
CA VAL A 144 9.23 -3.35 19.56
C VAL A 144 9.25 -2.53 20.85
N TYR A 145 8.67 -3.05 21.93
CA TYR A 145 8.80 -2.46 23.25
C TYR A 145 10.15 -2.85 23.89
N PRO A 146 10.96 -1.88 24.40
CA PRO A 146 12.34 -2.13 24.84
C PRO A 146 12.45 -2.77 26.23
N TRP A 147 11.48 -3.58 26.63
CA TRP A 147 11.47 -4.32 27.89
C TRP A 147 10.86 -5.72 27.69
N PRO A 148 11.52 -6.79 28.18
CA PRO A 148 12.87 -6.82 28.79
C PRO A 148 13.95 -6.30 27.83
N GLN A 149 15.10 -5.90 28.38
CA GLN A 149 16.20 -5.32 27.59
C GLN A 149 16.62 -6.23 26.46
N ARG A 150 16.70 -5.65 25.27
CA ARG A 150 17.20 -6.33 24.07
C ARG A 150 18.71 -6.54 24.16
N PRO A 151 19.26 -7.70 23.76
CA PRO A 151 20.69 -7.85 23.57
C PRO A 151 21.26 -6.82 22.61
N ALA A 152 22.49 -6.36 22.83
CA ALA A 152 23.18 -5.48 21.92
C ALA A 152 23.32 -6.15 20.53
N GLY A 153 23.09 -5.41 19.46
CA GLY A 153 23.16 -5.91 18.08
C GLY A 153 21.94 -6.67 17.59
N LEU A 154 20.90 -6.88 18.44
CA LEU A 154 19.71 -7.65 18.04
C LEU A 154 18.95 -6.98 16.90
N VAL A 155 18.77 -5.67 16.96
CA VAL A 155 18.00 -4.92 15.93
C VAL A 155 18.78 -4.87 14.63
N GLU A 156 20.07 -4.64 14.69
CA GLU A 156 20.97 -4.62 13.54
C GLU A 156 20.99 -5.99 12.83
N GLU A 157 21.11 -7.08 13.57
CA GLU A 157 21.07 -8.43 12.99
C GLU A 157 19.70 -8.78 12.43
N GLY A 158 18.62 -8.36 13.08
CA GLY A 158 17.26 -8.57 12.60
C GLY A 158 17.02 -7.89 11.23
N PHE A 159 17.41 -6.62 11.07
CA PHE A 159 17.31 -5.94 9.77
C PHE A 159 18.29 -6.52 8.74
N ALA A 160 19.49 -6.93 9.13
CA ALA A 160 20.42 -7.61 8.23
C ALA A 160 19.82 -8.92 7.68
N GLU A 161 19.16 -9.72 8.55
CA GLU A 161 18.47 -10.93 8.12
C GLU A 161 17.27 -10.62 7.22
N LEU A 162 16.46 -9.64 7.57
CA LEU A 162 15.34 -9.20 6.75
C LEU A 162 15.84 -8.77 5.34
N GLY A 163 16.92 -7.99 5.29
CA GLY A 163 17.56 -7.58 4.04
C GLY A 163 18.09 -8.77 3.23
N ARG A 164 18.72 -9.76 3.87
CA ARG A 164 19.17 -11.00 3.20
C ARG A 164 18.01 -11.77 2.55
N ARG A 165 16.83 -11.79 3.18
CA ARG A 165 15.65 -12.48 2.65
C ARG A 165 15.02 -11.70 1.49
N TRP A 166 14.90 -10.38 1.62
CA TRP A 166 14.23 -9.56 0.62
C TRP A 166 15.07 -9.23 -0.60
N LYS A 167 16.39 -9.10 -0.46
CA LYS A 167 17.23 -8.67 -1.59
C LYS A 167 17.06 -9.56 -2.85
N PRO A 168 17.06 -10.90 -2.79
CA PRO A 168 16.84 -11.74 -3.97
C PRO A 168 15.43 -11.62 -4.58
N ILE A 169 14.45 -11.13 -3.81
CA ILE A 169 13.10 -10.86 -4.30
C ILE A 169 13.11 -9.52 -5.03
N LEU A 170 13.70 -8.48 -4.41
CA LEU A 170 13.83 -7.15 -4.98
C LEU A 170 14.63 -7.15 -6.30
N ASP A 171 15.66 -8.00 -6.42
CA ASP A 171 16.41 -8.17 -7.65
C ASP A 171 15.48 -8.63 -8.80
N VAL A 172 14.51 -9.53 -8.55
CA VAL A 172 13.51 -9.94 -9.55
C VAL A 172 12.50 -8.81 -9.85
N PHE A 173 12.11 -8.04 -8.85
CA PHE A 173 11.29 -6.85 -9.07
C PHE A 173 12.01 -5.83 -9.96
N ASP A 174 13.33 -5.69 -9.81
CA ASP A 174 14.14 -4.80 -10.64
C ASP A 174 14.24 -5.31 -12.09
N GLU A 175 14.49 -6.59 -12.28
CA GLU A 175 14.45 -7.23 -13.61
C GLU A 175 13.10 -7.00 -14.32
N CYS A 176 11.99 -6.98 -13.55
CA CYS A 176 10.65 -6.74 -14.07
C CYS A 176 10.30 -5.25 -14.22
N GLY A 177 11.11 -4.34 -13.70
CA GLY A 177 10.81 -2.89 -13.72
C GLY A 177 9.63 -2.48 -12.84
N VAL A 178 9.32 -3.24 -11.78
CA VAL A 178 8.19 -3.03 -10.87
C VAL A 178 8.71 -2.66 -9.49
N ASP A 179 8.09 -1.66 -8.85
CA ASP A 179 8.41 -1.26 -7.49
C ASP A 179 7.69 -2.16 -6.48
N ALA A 180 8.43 -2.75 -5.53
CA ALA A 180 7.84 -3.39 -4.36
C ALA A 180 7.45 -2.30 -3.35
N ALA A 181 6.16 -2.08 -3.17
CA ALA A 181 5.61 -1.07 -2.29
C ALA A 181 5.17 -1.73 -0.97
N TYR A 182 6.00 -1.55 0.06
CA TYR A 182 5.72 -2.09 1.39
C TYR A 182 4.71 -1.22 2.12
N GLU A 183 3.63 -1.84 2.59
CA GLU A 183 2.74 -1.21 3.53
C GLU A 183 3.39 -1.19 4.91
N LEU A 184 3.60 0.03 5.46
CA LEU A 184 4.17 0.20 6.80
C LEU A 184 3.09 -0.03 7.85
N HIS A 185 3.11 -1.21 8.46
CA HIS A 185 1.98 -1.73 9.21
C HIS A 185 2.40 -2.20 10.62
N PRO A 186 1.67 -1.85 11.70
CA PRO A 186 1.88 -2.45 13.02
C PRO A 186 1.72 -3.97 12.96
N GLY A 187 2.71 -4.69 13.45
CA GLY A 187 2.80 -6.14 13.29
C GLY A 187 3.91 -6.58 12.34
N GLU A 188 4.34 -5.65 11.47
CA GLU A 188 5.47 -5.82 10.57
C GLU A 188 6.76 -5.24 11.16
N ASP A 189 7.92 -5.72 10.68
CA ASP A 189 9.19 -5.06 11.02
C ASP A 189 9.29 -3.66 10.38
N LEU A 190 8.65 -3.45 9.22
CA LEU A 190 8.48 -2.15 8.60
C LEU A 190 7.15 -1.54 9.03
N HIS A 191 7.15 -0.67 10.03
CA HIS A 191 5.92 -0.06 10.56
C HIS A 191 5.97 1.46 10.71
N ASP A 192 7.14 2.07 10.48
CA ASP A 192 7.33 3.52 10.50
C ASP A 192 8.52 3.94 9.60
N GLY A 193 8.82 5.24 9.54
CA GLY A 193 9.89 5.76 8.72
C GLY A 193 11.27 5.26 9.14
N VAL A 194 11.54 5.17 10.45
CA VAL A 194 12.84 4.73 10.97
C VAL A 194 13.10 3.27 10.61
N THR A 195 12.10 2.41 10.72
CA THR A 195 12.23 1.00 10.37
C THR A 195 12.39 0.81 8.87
N PHE A 196 11.72 1.61 8.06
CA PHE A 196 11.92 1.62 6.61
C PHE A 196 13.34 2.08 6.23
N GLU A 197 13.90 3.11 6.86
CA GLU A 197 15.28 3.57 6.64
C GLU A 197 16.30 2.48 6.97
N ARG A 198 16.14 1.77 8.09
CA ARG A 198 16.99 0.62 8.45
C ARG A 198 16.91 -0.51 7.43
N PHE A 199 15.74 -0.77 6.91
CA PHE A 199 15.55 -1.76 5.85
C PHE A 199 16.23 -1.32 4.55
N LEU A 200 16.08 -0.05 4.14
CA LEU A 200 16.77 0.49 2.97
C LEU A 200 18.28 0.33 3.08
N GLU A 201 18.86 0.62 4.25
CA GLU A 201 20.27 0.39 4.51
C GLU A 201 20.63 -1.10 4.36
N ALA A 202 19.85 -2.00 4.95
CA ALA A 202 20.07 -3.45 4.91
C ALA A 202 20.00 -4.05 3.48
N VAL A 203 19.18 -3.47 2.59
CA VAL A 203 19.11 -3.89 1.17
C VAL A 203 19.98 -3.04 0.24
N GLY A 204 20.87 -2.19 0.78
CA GLY A 204 21.80 -1.36 0.01
C GLY A 204 21.10 -0.25 -0.78
N ASN A 205 20.07 0.36 -0.22
CA ASN A 205 19.22 1.38 -0.87
C ASN A 205 18.61 0.90 -2.20
N HIS A 206 18.19 -0.36 -2.24
CA HIS A 206 17.66 -0.97 -3.45
C HIS A 206 16.56 -0.09 -4.09
N PRO A 207 16.62 0.21 -5.41
CA PRO A 207 15.71 1.16 -6.06
C PRO A 207 14.24 0.69 -6.05
N ARG A 208 14.01 -0.62 -5.96
CA ARG A 208 12.66 -1.21 -5.92
C ARG A 208 12.08 -1.38 -4.52
N ALA A 209 12.81 -1.05 -3.46
CA ALA A 209 12.28 -0.98 -2.11
C ALA A 209 11.58 0.37 -1.90
N ASN A 210 10.25 0.37 -1.97
CA ASN A 210 9.41 1.56 -1.95
C ASN A 210 8.24 1.41 -0.97
N ILE A 211 7.41 2.42 -0.84
CA ILE A 211 6.36 2.52 0.18
C ILE A 211 4.98 2.45 -0.48
N LEU A 212 4.11 1.61 0.07
CA LEU A 212 2.68 1.80 0.02
C LEU A 212 2.30 2.68 1.22
N TYR A 213 1.80 3.87 0.95
CA TYR A 213 1.40 4.82 1.96
C TYR A 213 -0.04 4.56 2.39
N ASP A 214 -0.22 4.13 3.64
CA ASP A 214 -1.51 4.01 4.31
C ASP A 214 -1.51 4.86 5.59
N PRO A 215 -2.23 5.99 5.61
CA PRO A 215 -2.25 6.90 6.76
C PRO A 215 -2.95 6.31 7.98
N SER A 216 -3.81 5.32 7.82
CA SER A 216 -4.59 4.75 8.92
C SER A 216 -3.71 4.10 9.97
N HIS A 217 -2.68 3.37 9.55
CA HIS A 217 -1.72 2.74 10.44
C HIS A 217 -0.90 3.75 11.23
N PHE A 218 -0.64 4.92 10.65
CA PHE A 218 0.06 6.02 11.33
C PHE A 218 -0.83 6.69 12.37
N VAL A 219 -2.13 6.86 12.08
CA VAL A 219 -3.09 7.33 13.09
C VAL A 219 -3.14 6.39 14.30
N LEU A 220 -3.18 5.06 14.07
CA LEU A 220 -3.16 4.08 15.16
C LEU A 220 -1.88 4.17 16.02
N GLN A 221 -0.76 4.55 15.43
CA GLN A 221 0.53 4.74 16.09
C GLN A 221 0.74 6.15 16.64
N GLN A 222 -0.17 7.10 16.37
CA GLN A 222 -0.03 8.52 16.69
C GLN A 222 1.18 9.18 16.01
N LEU A 223 1.52 8.74 14.79
CA LEU A 223 2.56 9.32 13.96
C LEU A 223 1.97 10.41 13.06
N ASP A 224 2.74 11.47 12.79
CA ASP A 224 2.34 12.55 11.88
C ASP A 224 2.39 12.05 10.42
N TYR A 225 1.24 11.60 9.93
CA TYR A 225 1.09 11.05 8.59
C TYR A 225 1.24 12.11 7.48
N LEU A 226 1.02 13.40 7.76
CA LEU A 226 1.24 14.46 6.77
C LEU A 226 2.72 14.81 6.63
N ALA A 227 3.44 14.94 7.76
CA ALA A 227 4.89 15.14 7.74
C ALA A 227 5.62 13.93 7.11
N PHE A 228 5.07 12.71 7.26
CA PHE A 228 5.62 11.53 6.61
C PHE A 228 5.69 11.67 5.09
N ILE A 229 4.67 12.24 4.44
CA ILE A 229 4.69 12.48 2.99
C ILE A 229 5.83 13.44 2.62
N ASP A 230 6.05 14.51 3.40
CA ASP A 230 7.11 15.47 3.12
C ASP A 230 8.50 14.83 3.12
N ILE A 231 8.71 13.82 3.97
CA ILE A 231 10.00 13.13 4.12
C ILE A 231 10.19 12.05 3.04
N TYR A 232 9.13 11.26 2.75
CA TYR A 232 9.26 10.01 1.98
C TYR A 232 8.56 10.02 0.62
N HIS A 233 8.07 11.18 0.11
CA HIS A 233 7.30 11.27 -1.15
C HIS A 233 7.99 10.58 -2.34
N ASP A 234 9.31 10.64 -2.43
CA ASP A 234 10.07 10.00 -3.52
C ASP A 234 9.96 8.47 -3.51
N ARG A 235 9.68 7.89 -2.35
CA ARG A 235 9.52 6.44 -2.17
C ARG A 235 8.05 5.99 -2.16
N ILE A 236 7.08 6.89 -2.10
CA ILE A 236 5.66 6.52 -2.16
C ILE A 236 5.28 6.15 -3.60
N LYS A 237 5.00 4.86 -3.84
CA LYS A 237 4.65 4.32 -5.16
C LYS A 237 3.22 3.76 -5.22
N ALA A 238 2.62 3.46 -4.07
CA ALA A 238 1.22 3.09 -3.94
C ALA A 238 0.58 3.86 -2.78
N PHE A 239 -0.75 4.04 -2.83
CA PHE A 239 -1.49 4.78 -1.82
C PHE A 239 -2.81 4.09 -1.52
N HIS A 240 -2.99 3.66 -0.27
CA HIS A 240 -4.26 3.22 0.27
C HIS A 240 -5.01 4.38 0.93
N VAL A 241 -6.22 4.65 0.43
CA VAL A 241 -7.16 5.58 1.03
C VAL A 241 -7.95 4.79 2.07
N LYS A 242 -7.49 4.84 3.32
CA LYS A 242 -8.06 4.09 4.45
C LYS A 242 -8.17 5.01 5.65
N ASP A 243 -9.34 5.08 6.26
CA ASP A 243 -9.61 5.99 7.36
C ASP A 243 -9.49 5.29 8.72
N ALA A 244 -9.12 6.07 9.70
CA ALA A 244 -8.97 5.61 11.08
C ALA A 244 -9.28 6.74 12.06
N GLU A 245 -9.55 6.36 13.31
CA GLU A 245 -9.63 7.28 14.43
C GLU A 245 -8.78 6.79 15.60
N PHE A 246 -8.27 7.72 16.38
CA PHE A 246 -7.69 7.43 17.70
C PHE A 246 -8.38 8.30 18.75
N ARG A 247 -9.13 7.65 19.61
CA ARG A 247 -9.86 8.32 20.70
C ARG A 247 -9.26 7.92 22.04
N PRO A 248 -8.28 8.64 22.54
CA PRO A 248 -7.63 8.33 23.81
C PRO A 248 -8.66 8.37 24.95
N ASN A 249 -8.49 7.47 25.89
CA ASN A 249 -9.31 7.42 27.09
C ASN A 249 -8.45 7.06 28.32
N GLY A 250 -9.02 7.13 29.53
CA GLY A 250 -8.28 6.82 30.76
C GLY A 250 -8.00 5.34 31.03
N ARG A 251 -8.39 4.43 30.12
CA ARG A 251 -8.29 2.97 30.32
C ARG A 251 -7.35 2.27 29.33
N ALA A 252 -7.25 2.75 28.10
CA ALA A 252 -6.46 2.12 27.04
C ALA A 252 -5.75 3.18 26.19
N GLY A 253 -4.61 2.82 25.63
CA GLY A 253 -3.78 3.66 24.76
C GLY A 253 -3.43 2.96 23.45
N VAL A 254 -2.29 3.33 22.85
CA VAL A 254 -1.81 2.86 21.54
C VAL A 254 -1.77 1.32 21.43
N TYR A 255 -1.41 0.62 22.51
CA TYR A 255 -1.33 -0.84 22.51
C TYR A 255 -2.67 -1.57 22.44
N GLY A 256 -3.80 -0.86 22.65
CA GLY A 256 -5.15 -1.39 22.43
C GLY A 256 -5.64 -2.42 23.44
N SER A 257 -4.83 -2.80 24.45
CA SER A 257 -5.20 -3.63 25.62
C SER A 257 -5.85 -4.99 25.29
N TYR A 258 -5.49 -5.61 24.15
CA TYR A 258 -6.08 -6.85 23.63
C TYR A 258 -7.62 -6.76 23.38
N SER A 259 -8.15 -5.55 23.30
CA SER A 259 -9.57 -5.31 23.03
C SER A 259 -9.93 -5.59 21.57
N SER A 260 -11.22 -5.84 21.31
CA SER A 260 -11.77 -5.92 19.95
C SER A 260 -11.59 -4.59 19.19
N TRP A 261 -11.69 -4.64 17.87
CA TRP A 261 -11.57 -3.43 17.04
C TRP A 261 -12.57 -2.34 17.44
N ALA A 262 -13.78 -2.71 17.84
CA ALA A 262 -14.81 -1.75 18.27
C ALA A 262 -14.50 -1.06 19.62
N GLU A 263 -13.70 -1.71 20.48
CA GLU A 263 -13.44 -1.23 21.85
C GLU A 263 -12.10 -0.52 22.03
N ARG A 264 -11.12 -0.76 21.11
CA ARG A 264 -9.81 -0.12 21.26
C ARG A 264 -9.88 1.36 20.88
N PRO A 265 -8.99 2.22 21.47
CA PRO A 265 -8.91 3.65 21.15
C PRO A 265 -8.58 3.92 19.68
N GLY A 266 -7.61 3.21 19.13
CA GLY A 266 -7.22 3.26 17.72
C GLY A 266 -7.95 2.20 16.94
N ARG A 267 -8.72 2.59 15.89
CA ARG A 267 -9.51 1.69 15.08
C ARG A 267 -9.78 2.23 13.69
N PHE A 268 -10.00 1.31 12.75
CA PHE A 268 -10.33 1.67 11.38
C PHE A 268 -11.77 2.10 11.23
N ARG A 269 -12.00 3.02 10.30
CA ARG A 269 -13.29 3.62 10.00
C ARG A 269 -13.52 3.68 8.49
N SER A 270 -14.77 3.58 8.07
CA SER A 270 -15.13 3.93 6.68
C SER A 270 -14.73 5.35 6.35
N LEU A 271 -14.43 5.63 5.08
CA LEU A 271 -13.94 6.92 4.62
C LEU A 271 -14.88 8.07 5.03
N GLY A 272 -14.33 9.03 5.74
CA GLY A 272 -15.03 10.21 6.26
C GLY A 272 -15.65 10.05 7.65
N ASP A 273 -15.63 8.85 8.23
CA ASP A 273 -16.08 8.60 9.60
C ASP A 273 -14.92 8.67 10.62
N GLY A 274 -13.68 8.74 10.14
CA GLY A 274 -12.47 8.79 10.95
C GLY A 274 -11.95 10.22 11.22
N GLN A 275 -10.63 10.35 11.36
CA GLN A 275 -9.96 11.58 11.73
C GLN A 275 -8.89 12.02 10.72
N ILE A 276 -8.72 11.30 9.62
CA ILE A 276 -7.65 11.56 8.66
C ILE A 276 -7.98 12.78 7.80
N ASP A 277 -7.02 13.71 7.70
CA ASP A 277 -7.10 14.86 6.80
C ASP A 277 -6.76 14.44 5.36
N PHE A 278 -7.72 13.86 4.66
CA PHE A 278 -7.54 13.49 3.25
C PHE A 278 -7.33 14.70 2.35
N THR A 279 -7.87 15.86 2.68
CA THR A 279 -7.60 17.10 1.92
C THR A 279 -6.11 17.44 1.96
N GLY A 280 -5.49 17.37 3.13
CA GLY A 280 -4.06 17.57 3.30
C GLY A 280 -3.24 16.52 2.56
N ILE A 281 -3.60 15.22 2.65
CA ILE A 281 -2.91 14.12 1.96
C ILE A 281 -2.95 14.31 0.44
N PHE A 282 -4.14 14.49 -0.14
CA PHE A 282 -4.29 14.65 -1.59
C PHE A 282 -3.57 15.91 -2.10
N THR A 283 -3.54 16.99 -1.30
CA THR A 283 -2.78 18.19 -1.64
C THR A 283 -1.28 17.91 -1.69
N LYS A 284 -0.71 17.25 -0.65
CA LYS A 284 0.72 16.92 -0.61
C LYS A 284 1.13 15.95 -1.71
N LEU A 285 0.40 14.85 -1.88
CA LEU A 285 0.68 13.88 -2.95
C LEU A 285 0.60 14.53 -4.34
N THR A 286 -0.36 15.46 -4.55
CA THR A 286 -0.46 16.22 -5.80
C THR A 286 0.71 17.20 -5.94
N HIS A 287 1.11 17.89 -4.86
CA HIS A 287 2.26 18.80 -4.86
C HIS A 287 3.55 18.07 -5.28
N TYR A 288 3.82 16.91 -4.68
CA TYR A 288 4.98 16.08 -4.99
C TYR A 288 4.84 15.24 -6.29
N GLY A 289 3.72 15.38 -7.00
CA GLY A 289 3.56 14.78 -8.33
C GLY A 289 3.30 13.28 -8.32
N TYR A 290 2.72 12.70 -7.26
CA TYR A 290 2.34 11.30 -7.24
C TYR A 290 1.43 10.94 -8.41
N GLN A 291 1.78 9.89 -9.17
CA GLN A 291 1.09 9.47 -10.39
C GLN A 291 0.32 8.15 -10.26
N GLY A 292 0.47 7.46 -9.13
CA GLY A 292 -0.22 6.20 -8.85
C GLY A 292 -1.72 6.35 -8.62
N TRP A 293 -2.36 5.30 -8.17
CA TRP A 293 -3.78 5.24 -7.88
C TRP A 293 -4.10 5.62 -6.43
N ALA A 294 -5.28 6.22 -6.23
CA ALA A 294 -5.91 6.35 -4.92
C ALA A 294 -6.84 5.14 -4.73
N VAL A 295 -6.38 4.14 -3.99
CA VAL A 295 -7.03 2.84 -3.81
C VAL A 295 -7.71 2.79 -2.46
N LEU A 296 -9.05 2.64 -2.42
CA LEU A 296 -9.74 2.33 -1.19
C LEU A 296 -9.28 0.96 -0.69
N GLU A 297 -8.67 0.92 0.48
CA GLU A 297 -8.61 -0.28 1.31
C GLU A 297 -9.65 -0.14 2.41
N TRP A 298 -10.74 -0.89 2.29
CA TRP A 298 -11.85 -0.73 3.22
C TRP A 298 -11.69 -1.65 4.43
N GLU A 299 -11.63 -1.04 5.61
CA GLU A 299 -11.80 -1.69 6.90
C GLU A 299 -12.59 -0.77 7.82
N CYS A 300 -13.52 -1.31 8.59
CA CYS A 300 -14.28 -0.52 9.55
C CYS A 300 -14.72 -1.37 10.75
N ALA A 301 -14.57 -0.81 11.94
CA ALA A 301 -15.00 -1.47 13.18
C ALA A 301 -16.52 -1.65 13.30
N TYR A 302 -17.31 -0.92 12.49
CA TYR A 302 -18.77 -0.86 12.67
C TYR A 302 -19.58 -1.05 11.39
N LYS A 303 -19.16 -0.49 10.27
CA LYS A 303 -19.96 -0.38 9.04
C LYS A 303 -19.88 -1.66 8.22
N HIS A 304 -20.94 -1.98 7.50
CA HIS A 304 -20.96 -3.10 6.56
C HIS A 304 -20.08 -2.81 5.32
N PRO A 305 -19.31 -3.78 4.78
CA PRO A 305 -18.42 -3.56 3.65
C PRO A 305 -19.09 -2.97 2.41
N GLU A 306 -20.26 -3.45 2.03
CA GLU A 306 -20.99 -2.94 0.87
C GLU A 306 -21.37 -1.45 1.02
N GLN A 307 -21.76 -1.02 2.22
CA GLN A 307 -22.01 0.40 2.50
C GLN A 307 -20.72 1.20 2.35
N GLY A 308 -19.60 0.70 2.89
CA GLY A 308 -18.31 1.36 2.77
C GLY A 308 -17.82 1.44 1.32
N ALA A 309 -18.01 0.38 0.54
CA ALA A 309 -17.69 0.38 -0.89
C ALA A 309 -18.50 1.44 -1.66
N ALA A 310 -19.82 1.53 -1.39
CA ALA A 310 -20.69 2.50 -2.06
C ALA A 310 -20.32 3.96 -1.71
N GLU A 311 -19.85 4.22 -0.50
CA GLU A 311 -19.43 5.56 -0.06
C GLU A 311 -18.01 5.93 -0.54
N GLY A 312 -17.16 4.95 -0.82
CA GLY A 312 -15.73 5.15 -1.07
C GLY A 312 -15.41 5.85 -2.39
N ALA A 313 -16.02 5.43 -3.51
CA ALA A 313 -15.72 6.01 -4.81
C ALA A 313 -16.05 7.53 -4.86
N PRO A 314 -17.24 8.00 -4.45
CA PRO A 314 -17.54 9.44 -4.42
C PRO A 314 -16.69 10.20 -3.40
N PHE A 315 -16.29 9.55 -2.28
CA PHE A 315 -15.39 10.17 -1.32
C PHE A 315 -14.02 10.46 -1.96
N ILE A 316 -13.39 9.47 -2.58
CA ILE A 316 -12.10 9.65 -3.24
C ILE A 316 -12.21 10.68 -4.37
N ALA A 317 -13.23 10.56 -5.22
CA ALA A 317 -13.42 11.44 -6.37
C ALA A 317 -13.47 12.93 -5.98
N ARG A 318 -14.12 13.29 -4.87
CA ARG A 318 -14.20 14.69 -4.39
C ARG A 318 -12.87 15.24 -3.84
N HIS A 319 -11.93 14.36 -3.43
CA HIS A 319 -10.61 14.77 -2.94
C HIS A 319 -9.56 14.85 -4.05
N MET A 320 -9.82 14.27 -5.23
CA MET A 320 -8.89 14.30 -6.35
C MET A 320 -8.71 15.72 -6.87
N ILE A 321 -7.45 16.16 -6.96
CA ILE A 321 -7.09 17.52 -7.39
C ILE A 321 -6.74 17.51 -8.88
N ARG A 322 -7.41 18.34 -9.64
CA ARG A 322 -7.04 18.68 -11.01
C ARG A 322 -6.10 19.87 -10.96
N LYS A 323 -4.82 19.67 -11.32
CA LYS A 323 -3.85 20.78 -11.40
C LYS A 323 -4.30 21.80 -12.44
N ALA A 324 -4.14 23.08 -12.09
CA ALA A 324 -4.28 24.17 -13.07
C ALA A 324 -3.04 24.20 -13.97
N ASP A 325 -3.24 24.48 -15.25
CA ASP A 325 -2.14 24.63 -16.22
C ASP A 325 -1.45 25.99 -16.10
N LYS A 326 -2.08 26.94 -15.43
CA LYS A 326 -1.58 28.30 -15.19
C LYS A 326 -1.65 28.65 -13.71
N ALA A 327 -0.70 29.46 -13.23
CA ALA A 327 -0.81 30.08 -11.94
C ALA A 327 -2.07 31.00 -11.88
N PHE A 328 -2.66 31.14 -10.69
CA PHE A 328 -3.91 31.90 -10.50
C PHE A 328 -3.77 33.38 -10.81
N ASP A 329 -2.55 33.94 -10.80
CA ASP A 329 -2.19 35.33 -11.06
C ASP A 329 -1.63 35.59 -12.47
N ASP A 330 -1.58 34.57 -13.33
CA ASP A 330 -1.10 34.67 -14.72
C ASP A 330 -2.05 35.49 -15.65
N PHE A 331 -3.14 36.05 -15.12
CA PHE A 331 -4.06 36.88 -15.89
C PHE A 331 -3.40 38.19 -16.40
N ALA A 332 -2.31 38.61 -15.78
CA ALA A 332 -1.53 39.80 -16.18
C ALA A 332 -0.36 39.49 -17.15
N GLY A 333 -0.19 38.22 -17.51
CA GLY A 333 0.71 37.65 -18.51
C GLY A 333 1.93 38.49 -18.89
N SER A 334 3.03 38.41 -18.13
CA SER A 334 4.33 38.83 -18.63
C SER A 334 5.05 37.58 -19.14
N GLY A 335 5.18 37.43 -20.48
CA GLY A 335 6.04 36.43 -21.07
C GLY A 335 7.49 36.58 -20.57
N ALA A 336 8.27 35.50 -20.65
CA ALA A 336 9.69 35.54 -20.30
C ALA A 336 10.45 36.46 -21.27
N ASP A 337 10.57 37.74 -20.90
CA ASP A 337 11.41 38.72 -21.57
C ASP A 337 12.64 39.00 -20.72
N LEU A 338 13.80 38.50 -21.17
CA LEU A 338 15.05 38.65 -20.49
C LEU A 338 15.44 40.13 -20.33
N GLY A 339 15.06 41.00 -21.28
CA GLY A 339 15.25 42.43 -21.20
C GLY A 339 14.49 43.05 -20.05
N LEU A 340 13.22 42.69 -19.90
CA LEU A 340 12.38 43.11 -18.78
C LEU A 340 12.93 42.60 -17.45
N VAL A 341 13.34 41.31 -17.38
CA VAL A 341 13.95 40.72 -16.18
C VAL A 341 15.20 41.51 -15.76
N ARG A 342 16.13 41.80 -16.68
CA ARG A 342 17.33 42.59 -16.39
C ARG A 342 17.00 44.01 -15.93
N LYS A 343 16.03 44.66 -16.59
CA LYS A 343 15.56 45.99 -16.21
C LYS A 343 14.97 46.04 -14.81
N VAL A 344 14.10 45.08 -14.47
CA VAL A 344 13.48 44.96 -13.14
C VAL A 344 14.54 44.70 -12.07
N LEU A 345 15.57 43.91 -12.36
CA LEU A 345 16.70 43.65 -11.47
C LEU A 345 17.72 44.78 -11.40
N GLY A 346 17.54 45.87 -12.18
CA GLY A 346 18.52 46.97 -12.23
C GLY A 346 19.86 46.63 -12.86
N LEU A 347 19.89 45.59 -13.70
CA LEU A 347 21.11 45.07 -14.33
C LEU A 347 21.44 45.77 -15.69
N ASP A 348 20.60 46.65 -16.18
CA ASP A 348 20.76 47.35 -17.46
C ASP A 348 21.45 48.70 -17.34
N GLN A 349 22.01 49.03 -16.17
CA GLN A 349 22.79 50.25 -15.97
C GLN A 349 24.28 49.90 -15.83
N ALA A 350 24.93 49.52 -16.95
CA ALA A 350 26.36 49.55 -17.10
C ALA A 350 26.73 49.87 -18.55
#